data_cc46f33f3629c520aa09e0296b19e7db
#
_entry.id   cc46f33f3629c520aa09e0296b19e7db
#
_cell.length_a   1.000
_cell.length_b   1.000
_cell.length_c   1.000
_cell.angle_alpha   90.00
_cell.angle_beta   90.00
_cell.angle_gamma   90.00
#
_symmetry.space_group_name_H-M   'P 1'
#
loop_
_entity.id
_entity.type
_entity.pdbx_description
1 polymer ?
#
loop_
_entity_poly.entity_id
_entity_poly.type
_entity_poly.pdbx_seq_one_letter_code
_entity_poly.pdbx_strand_id
1 'polypeptide(L)'
;MQCEYYALEGLSALMDTINAIRDSLNPDLKIEGIVRTMYDPRNKLTSEVNGQLISFFGDAVYRTVVPRNVRLAEAPSYGKPVLNYDKQSRGAIAYLALAGEVLRRNDEAAARAAV
;
A
#
# COMPACT_ATOMS: atom_id res chain seq x y z
N MET A 1 -3.74 1.54 -2.12
CA MET A 1 -4.21 2.80 -2.75
C MET A 1 -3.81 2.83 -4.22
N GLN A 2 -4.74 3.11 -5.11
CA GLN A 2 -4.43 3.37 -6.52
C GLN A 2 -3.97 4.82 -6.69
N CYS A 3 -2.92 5.04 -7.49
CA CYS A 3 -2.40 6.38 -7.75
C CYS A 3 -3.11 7.04 -8.94
N GLU A 4 -4.37 7.38 -8.75
CA GLU A 4 -5.25 8.04 -9.73
C GLU A 4 -5.80 9.34 -9.15
N TYR A 5 -6.39 10.19 -9.99
CA TYR A 5 -6.86 11.52 -9.59
C TYR A 5 -7.80 11.48 -8.38
N TYR A 6 -8.82 10.63 -8.42
CA TYR A 6 -9.79 10.53 -7.32
C TYR A 6 -9.27 9.82 -6.08
N ALA A 7 -8.12 9.19 -6.16
CA ALA A 7 -7.53 8.49 -5.03
C ALA A 7 -7.17 9.45 -3.89
N LEU A 8 -6.72 10.66 -4.20
CA LEU A 8 -6.40 11.67 -3.17
C LEU A 8 -7.65 12.14 -2.45
N GLU A 9 -8.77 12.35 -3.15
CA GLU A 9 -10.05 12.69 -2.52
C GLU A 9 -10.55 11.55 -1.64
N GLY A 10 -10.49 10.32 -2.15
CA GLY A 10 -10.85 9.13 -1.39
C GLY A 10 -9.98 8.96 -0.13
N LEU A 11 -8.70 9.24 -0.24
CA LEU A 11 -7.79 9.19 0.90
C LEU A 11 -8.14 10.24 1.95
N SER A 12 -8.46 11.47 1.54
CA SER A 12 -8.88 12.53 2.44
C SER A 12 -10.13 12.13 3.23
N ALA A 13 -11.15 11.59 2.55
CA ALA A 13 -12.37 11.10 3.18
C ALA A 13 -12.08 9.95 4.15
N LEU A 14 -11.21 9.03 3.77
CA LEU A 14 -10.79 7.92 4.64
C LEU A 14 -10.05 8.43 5.88
N MET A 15 -9.20 9.43 5.74
CA MET A 15 -8.50 10.05 6.88
C MET A 15 -9.47 10.69 7.86
N ASP A 16 -10.52 11.35 7.38
CA ASP A 16 -11.56 11.89 8.24
C ASP A 16 -12.26 10.78 9.04
N THR A 17 -12.56 9.66 8.40
CA THR A 17 -13.14 8.48 9.05
C THR A 17 -12.19 7.91 10.12
N ILE A 18 -10.92 7.75 9.79
CA ILE A 18 -9.90 7.24 10.73
C ILE A 18 -9.79 8.16 11.93
N ASN A 19 -9.75 9.46 11.72
CA ASN A 19 -9.66 10.44 12.80
C ASN A 19 -10.91 10.42 13.69
N ALA A 20 -12.11 10.29 13.12
CA ALA A 20 -13.35 10.17 13.86
C ALA A 20 -13.37 8.92 14.75
N ILE A 21 -12.91 7.77 14.23
CA ILE A 21 -12.80 6.52 14.99
C ILE A 21 -11.77 6.66 16.12
N ARG A 22 -10.62 7.27 15.81
CA ARG A 22 -9.56 7.50 16.79
C ARG A 22 -10.04 8.36 17.95
N ASP A 23 -10.82 9.38 17.66
CA ASP A 23 -11.29 10.34 18.67
C ASP A 23 -12.41 9.78 19.55
N SER A 24 -13.19 8.83 19.08
CA SER A 24 -14.38 8.34 19.78
C SER A 24 -14.32 6.89 20.24
N LEU A 25 -13.69 5.99 19.47
CA LEU A 25 -13.77 4.54 19.69
C LEU A 25 -12.41 3.90 19.98
N ASN A 26 -11.37 4.31 19.30
CA ASN A 26 -10.06 3.69 19.40
C ASN A 26 -8.94 4.74 19.28
N PRO A 27 -8.48 5.30 20.41
CA PRO A 27 -7.43 6.32 20.39
C PRO A 27 -6.08 5.81 19.89
N ASP A 28 -5.86 4.50 19.91
CA ASP A 28 -4.61 3.87 19.47
C ASP A 28 -4.60 3.51 17.98
N LEU A 29 -5.69 3.77 17.27
CA LEU A 29 -5.77 3.51 15.84
C LEU A 29 -4.78 4.39 15.08
N LYS A 30 -3.94 3.77 14.27
CA LYS A 30 -2.95 4.47 13.46
C LYS A 30 -2.80 3.81 12.10
N ILE A 31 -2.30 4.57 11.13
CA ILE A 31 -1.92 4.04 9.83
C ILE A 31 -0.57 3.35 9.97
N GLU A 32 -0.52 2.06 9.72
CA GLU A 32 0.73 1.30 9.71
C GLU A 32 1.56 1.61 8.47
N GLY A 33 0.90 1.72 7.33
CA GLY A 33 1.56 2.03 6.08
C GLY A 33 0.57 2.15 4.93
N ILE A 34 1.07 2.67 3.82
CA ILE A 34 0.31 2.86 2.59
C ILE A 34 1.02 2.14 1.46
N VAL A 35 0.31 1.23 0.79
CA VAL A 35 0.80 0.51 -0.39
C VAL A 35 0.18 1.12 -1.64
N ARG A 36 1.01 1.46 -2.61
CA ARG A 36 0.56 1.93 -3.91
C ARG A 36 0.29 0.73 -4.80
N THR A 37 -0.93 0.63 -5.31
CA THR A 37 -1.36 -0.48 -6.17
C THR A 37 -1.74 0.02 -7.55
N MET A 38 -1.89 -0.87 -8.51
CA MET A 38 -2.20 -0.54 -9.90
C MET A 38 -1.22 0.50 -10.46
N TYR A 39 0.03 0.41 -10.02
CA TYR A 39 1.05 1.39 -10.32
C TYR A 39 1.55 1.26 -11.76
N ASP A 40 1.46 2.35 -12.51
CA ASP A 40 1.96 2.45 -13.88
C ASP A 40 2.87 3.68 -14.01
N PRO A 41 4.20 3.48 -13.99
CA PRO A 41 5.15 4.60 -14.03
C PRO A 41 5.13 5.39 -15.34
N ARG A 42 4.52 4.84 -16.39
CA ARG A 42 4.38 5.54 -17.68
C ARG A 42 3.31 6.61 -17.65
N ASN A 43 2.41 6.57 -16.66
CA ASN A 43 1.33 7.53 -16.52
C ASN A 43 1.82 8.74 -15.72
N LYS A 44 1.81 9.91 -16.33
CA LYS A 44 2.25 11.16 -15.70
C LYS A 44 1.43 11.50 -14.46
N LEU A 45 0.12 11.26 -14.49
CA LEU A 45 -0.76 11.49 -13.35
C LEU A 45 -0.37 10.61 -12.16
N THR A 46 0.02 9.37 -12.41
CA THR A 46 0.53 8.48 -11.36
C THR A 46 1.74 9.08 -10.65
N SER A 47 2.68 9.65 -11.40
CA SER A 47 3.85 10.34 -10.83
C SER A 47 3.47 11.52 -9.95
N GLU A 48 2.52 12.33 -10.39
CA GLU A 48 2.06 13.50 -9.63
C GLU A 48 1.37 13.10 -8.33
N VAL A 49 0.46 12.14 -8.40
CA VAL A 49 -0.25 11.62 -7.21
C VAL A 49 0.75 10.98 -6.24
N ASN A 50 1.69 10.22 -6.76
CA ASN A 50 2.75 9.59 -5.97
C ASN A 50 3.59 10.64 -5.22
N GLY A 51 3.97 11.73 -5.88
CA GLY A 51 4.73 12.81 -5.25
C GLY A 51 3.97 13.47 -4.11
N GLN A 52 2.66 13.71 -4.29
CA GLN A 52 1.82 14.27 -3.24
C GLN A 52 1.65 13.31 -2.06
N LEU A 53 1.45 12.02 -2.34
CA LEU A 53 1.32 11.00 -1.31
C LEU A 53 2.57 10.91 -0.44
N ILE A 54 3.74 10.87 -1.04
CA ILE A 54 5.02 10.82 -0.33
C ILE A 54 5.24 12.12 0.46
N SER A 55 4.88 13.26 -0.11
CA SER A 55 4.99 14.55 0.57
C SER A 55 4.17 14.62 1.86
N PHE A 56 2.96 14.03 1.87
CA PHE A 56 2.08 14.04 3.04
C PHE A 56 2.39 12.95 4.06
N PHE A 57 2.73 11.75 3.61
CA PHE A 57 2.85 10.58 4.48
C PHE A 57 4.28 10.10 4.68
N GLY A 58 5.20 10.53 3.82
CA GLY A 58 6.62 10.25 3.97
C GLY A 58 6.93 8.77 4.15
N ASP A 59 7.54 8.43 5.28
CA ASP A 59 7.98 7.07 5.58
C ASP A 59 6.84 6.06 5.79
N ALA A 60 5.61 6.52 5.98
CA ALA A 60 4.45 5.62 6.06
C ALA A 60 4.14 4.96 4.71
N VAL A 61 4.58 5.55 3.59
CA VAL A 61 4.44 4.95 2.27
C VAL A 61 5.48 3.86 2.08
N TYR A 62 5.04 2.63 1.81
CA TYR A 62 5.95 1.55 1.50
C TYR A 62 6.72 1.84 0.21
N ARG A 63 7.98 1.46 0.16
CA ARG A 63 8.82 1.61 -1.05
C ARG A 63 8.36 0.66 -2.15
N THR A 64 7.91 -0.54 -1.76
CA THR A 64 7.37 -1.51 -2.69
C THR A 64 6.08 -0.98 -3.30
N VAL A 65 5.96 -1.09 -4.61
CA VAL A 65 4.73 -0.80 -5.35
C VAL A 65 4.20 -2.08 -5.96
N VAL A 66 2.87 -2.19 -6.04
CA VAL A 66 2.22 -3.30 -6.74
C VAL A 66 1.82 -2.80 -8.12
N PRO A 67 2.43 -3.32 -9.20
CA PRO A 67 2.17 -2.83 -10.54
C PRO A 67 0.79 -3.27 -11.03
N ARG A 68 0.29 -2.58 -12.04
CA ARG A 68 -0.84 -3.06 -12.83
C ARG A 68 -0.37 -4.35 -13.52
N ASN A 69 -1.04 -5.47 -13.21
CA ASN A 69 -0.61 -6.78 -13.69
C ASN A 69 -1.83 -7.69 -13.94
N VAL A 70 -1.88 -8.26 -15.14
CA VAL A 70 -3.01 -9.10 -15.58
C VAL A 70 -3.18 -10.33 -14.69
N ARG A 71 -2.08 -10.92 -14.23
CA ARG A 71 -2.13 -12.13 -13.38
C ARG A 71 -2.79 -11.84 -12.03
N LEU A 72 -2.59 -10.66 -11.48
CA LEU A 72 -3.29 -10.21 -10.26
C LEU A 72 -4.80 -10.11 -10.50
N ALA A 73 -5.20 -9.61 -11.66
CA ALA A 73 -6.62 -9.49 -12.01
C ALA A 73 -7.27 -10.86 -12.26
N GLU A 74 -6.54 -11.80 -12.83
CA GLU A 74 -7.04 -13.15 -13.16
C GLU A 74 -7.16 -14.07 -11.93
N ALA A 75 -6.20 -14.00 -11.00
CA ALA A 75 -6.08 -14.94 -9.88
C ALA A 75 -7.39 -15.14 -9.09
N PRO A 76 -8.17 -14.10 -8.75
CA PRO A 76 -9.43 -14.28 -8.04
C PRO A 76 -10.44 -15.15 -8.79
N SER A 77 -10.45 -15.10 -10.13
CA SER A 77 -11.34 -15.92 -10.96
C SER A 77 -11.08 -17.42 -10.79
N TYR A 78 -9.88 -17.78 -10.38
CA TYR A 78 -9.49 -19.17 -10.12
C TYR A 78 -9.52 -19.52 -8.62
N GLY A 79 -9.97 -18.59 -7.79
CA GLY A 79 -10.02 -18.78 -6.34
C GLY A 79 -8.64 -18.95 -5.70
N LYS A 80 -7.60 -18.37 -6.28
CA LYS A 80 -6.22 -18.53 -5.83
C LYS A 80 -5.56 -17.18 -5.55
N PRO A 81 -4.68 -17.11 -4.54
CA PRO A 81 -3.77 -15.99 -4.43
C PRO A 81 -2.77 -16.01 -5.60
N VAL A 82 -2.26 -14.85 -5.98
CA VAL A 82 -1.34 -14.75 -7.12
C VAL A 82 -0.09 -15.62 -6.94
N LEU A 83 0.37 -15.79 -5.71
CA LEU A 83 1.54 -16.65 -5.41
C LEU A 83 1.32 -18.11 -5.80
N ASN A 84 0.07 -18.58 -5.74
CA ASN A 84 -0.29 -19.94 -6.15
C ASN A 84 -0.74 -20.01 -7.61
N TYR A 85 -1.21 -18.90 -8.15
CA TYR A 85 -1.68 -18.82 -9.54
C TYR A 85 -0.54 -18.69 -10.53
N ASP A 86 0.36 -17.73 -10.29
CA ASP A 86 1.56 -17.49 -11.11
C ASP A 86 2.64 -16.81 -10.26
N LYS A 87 3.45 -17.62 -9.59
CA LYS A 87 4.47 -17.13 -8.66
C LYS A 87 5.62 -16.38 -9.35
N GLN A 88 5.76 -16.49 -10.66
CA GLN A 88 6.79 -15.80 -11.43
C GLN A 88 6.29 -14.47 -12.01
N SER A 89 5.00 -14.16 -11.84
CA SER A 89 4.43 -12.91 -12.32
C SER A 89 5.00 -11.72 -11.57
N ARG A 90 4.98 -10.55 -12.22
CA ARG A 90 5.42 -9.31 -11.59
C ARG A 90 4.59 -8.96 -10.36
N GLY A 91 3.29 -9.29 -10.40
CA GLY A 91 2.41 -9.10 -9.26
C GLY A 91 2.79 -9.97 -8.05
N ALA A 92 3.09 -11.25 -8.27
CA ALA A 92 3.54 -12.15 -7.21
C ALA A 92 4.87 -11.69 -6.61
N ILE A 93 5.82 -11.30 -7.45
CA ILE A 93 7.12 -10.79 -7.02
C ILE A 93 6.95 -9.52 -6.17
N ALA A 94 6.06 -8.62 -6.59
CA ALA A 94 5.78 -7.39 -5.84
C ALA A 94 5.18 -7.68 -4.46
N TYR A 95 4.24 -8.61 -4.35
CA TYR A 95 3.66 -8.99 -3.06
C TYR A 95 4.68 -9.66 -2.13
N LEU A 96 5.59 -10.47 -2.67
CA LEU A 96 6.69 -11.03 -1.87
C LEU A 96 7.63 -9.94 -1.36
N ALA A 97 7.97 -8.98 -2.21
CA ALA A 97 8.78 -7.83 -1.81
C ALA A 97 8.09 -6.99 -0.75
N LEU A 98 6.78 -6.78 -0.88
CA LEU A 98 5.97 -6.08 0.13
C LEU A 98 5.99 -6.82 1.47
N ALA A 99 5.80 -8.12 1.46
CA ALA A 99 5.86 -8.93 2.68
C ALA A 99 7.22 -8.79 3.38
N GLY A 100 8.31 -8.81 2.62
CA GLY A 100 9.64 -8.57 3.15
C GLY A 100 9.82 -7.19 3.77
N GLU A 101 9.29 -6.17 3.12
CA GLU A 101 9.34 -4.79 3.64
C GLU A 101 8.52 -4.64 4.93
N VAL A 102 7.33 -5.21 4.99
CA VAL A 102 6.48 -5.19 6.18
C VAL A 102 7.20 -5.86 7.37
N LEU A 103 7.80 -7.02 7.13
CA LEU A 103 8.55 -7.73 8.17
C LEU A 103 9.75 -6.93 8.68
N ARG A 104 10.52 -6.32 7.77
CA ARG A 104 11.66 -5.47 8.17
C ARG A 104 11.22 -4.28 9.01
N ARG A 105 10.14 -3.61 8.62
CA ARG A 105 9.61 -2.46 9.36
C ARG A 105 9.13 -2.87 10.75
N ASN A 106 8.50 -4.02 10.88
CA ASN A 106 8.06 -4.54 12.18
C ASN A 106 9.25 -4.88 13.07
N ASP A 107 10.30 -5.48 12.53
CA ASP A 107 11.53 -5.79 13.27
C ASP A 107 12.24 -4.53 13.74
N GLU A 108 12.33 -3.52 12.88
CA GLU A 108 12.91 -2.22 13.24
C GLU A 108 12.11 -1.50 14.33
N ALA A 109 10.77 -1.54 14.24
CA ALA A 109 9.90 -0.96 15.25
C ALA A 109 10.04 -1.68 16.59
N ALA A 110 10.13 -3.01 16.58
CA ALA A 110 10.36 -3.81 17.79
C ALA A 110 11.73 -3.49 18.40
N ALA A 111 12.76 -3.36 17.58
CA ALA A 111 14.11 -3.00 18.04
C ALA A 111 14.15 -1.61 18.69
N ARG A 112 13.45 -0.62 18.12
CA ARG A 112 13.33 0.71 18.71
C ARG A 112 12.57 0.70 20.03
N ALA A 113 11.51 -0.10 20.14
CA ALA A 113 10.72 -0.22 21.36
C ALA A 113 11.48 -0.92 22.49
N ALA A 114 12.46 -1.76 22.15
CA ALA A 114 13.28 -2.49 23.13
C ALA A 114 14.41 -1.66 23.75
N VAL A 115 14.68 -0.47 23.19
CA VAL A 115 15.75 0.45 23.67
C VAL A 115 15.23 1.40 24.77
#